data_dca901131563711665c0f7fc24552eef
#
_entry.id   dca901131563711665c0f7fc24552eef
#
_cell.length_a   1.000
_cell.length_b   1.000
_cell.length_c   1.000
_cell.angle_alpha   90.00
_cell.angle_beta   90.00
_cell.angle_gamma   90.00
#
_symmetry.space_group_name_H-M   'P 1'
#
loop_
_entity.id
_entity.type
_entity.pdbx_description
1 polymer ?
#
loop_
_entity_poly.entity_id
_entity_poly.type
_entity_poly.pdbx_seq_one_letter_code
_entity_poly.pdbx_strand_id
1 'polypeptide(L)'
;MGGAMLAGWLAAEVPASFTVVDPVATEVPAAVRLLREVPAERFDVVLLGVKPQALNDAASALAPVMTEQALLLSLLAGAELASLAARFPVNGGIVRVMPNLAAAVGKSPIGLYAADLSEAARAAVTELLAPLGSLEWLAGEDQLDAVTALVGSGPAFVYRFIEALAAGGAALGLDPAQAQRLALSMVEGAASLAATANQPPADLARRVTSPGGTTAAGLVVLDQEAALARLVADTLRAARDRGAELAAAVRG
;
A
#
# COMPACT_ATOMS: atom_id res chain seq x y z
N MET A 1 -9.39 -0.24 1.14
CA MET A 1 -8.27 0.24 0.29
C MET A 1 -8.77 1.17 -0.82
N GLY A 2 -9.73 0.78 -1.65
CA GLY A 2 -10.27 1.64 -2.71
C GLY A 2 -10.70 3.02 -2.23
N GLY A 3 -11.35 3.13 -1.07
CA GLY A 3 -11.72 4.42 -0.47
C GLY A 3 -10.53 5.32 -0.11
N ALA A 4 -9.40 4.76 0.33
CA ALA A 4 -8.19 5.53 0.61
C ALA A 4 -7.56 6.09 -0.69
N MET A 5 -7.52 5.28 -1.76
CA MET A 5 -7.06 5.75 -3.07
C MET A 5 -7.98 6.84 -3.63
N LEU A 6 -9.30 6.63 -3.54
CA LEU A 6 -10.29 7.61 -3.96
C LEU A 6 -10.10 8.95 -3.22
N ALA A 7 -9.91 8.90 -1.89
CA ALA A 7 -9.64 10.10 -1.09
C ALA A 7 -8.36 10.83 -1.56
N GLY A 8 -7.30 10.08 -1.85
CA GLY A 8 -6.06 10.64 -2.37
C GLY A 8 -6.22 11.28 -3.75
N TRP A 9 -6.94 10.64 -4.67
CA TRP A 9 -7.22 11.22 -6.00
C TRP A 9 -8.06 12.49 -5.93
N LEU A 10 -9.07 12.51 -5.07
CA LEU A 10 -9.91 13.70 -4.87
C LEU A 10 -9.12 14.84 -4.23
N ALA A 11 -8.27 14.54 -3.24
CA ALA A 11 -7.42 15.54 -2.60
C ALA A 11 -6.38 16.13 -3.55
N ALA A 12 -5.93 15.34 -4.53
CA ALA A 12 -4.99 15.76 -5.57
C ALA A 12 -5.68 16.39 -6.80
N GLU A 13 -7.01 16.53 -6.79
CA GLU A 13 -7.81 17.09 -7.88
C GLU A 13 -7.51 16.43 -9.24
N VAL A 14 -7.32 15.10 -9.24
CA VAL A 14 -7.04 14.36 -10.47
C VAL A 14 -8.17 14.59 -11.48
N PRO A 15 -7.87 14.97 -12.74
CA PRO A 15 -8.89 15.29 -13.74
C PRO A 15 -9.55 14.02 -14.30
N ALA A 16 -10.29 13.31 -13.47
CA ALA A 16 -11.00 12.09 -13.80
C ALA A 16 -12.40 12.07 -13.16
N SER A 17 -13.33 11.37 -13.78
CA SER A 17 -14.62 11.07 -13.18
C SER A 17 -14.56 9.73 -12.44
N PHE A 18 -15.11 9.68 -11.23
CA PHE A 18 -15.11 8.49 -10.40
C PHE A 18 -16.50 7.91 -10.22
N THR A 19 -16.64 6.62 -10.46
CA THR A 19 -17.83 5.83 -10.15
C THR A 19 -17.45 4.73 -9.18
N VAL A 20 -18.11 4.69 -8.04
CA VAL A 20 -17.98 3.61 -7.06
C VAL A 20 -19.16 2.67 -7.22
N VAL A 21 -18.87 1.39 -7.41
CA VAL A 21 -19.88 0.32 -7.36
C VAL A 21 -19.69 -0.45 -6.07
N ASP A 22 -20.61 -0.27 -5.15
CA ASP A 22 -20.56 -0.94 -3.84
C ASP A 22 -21.99 -1.22 -3.35
N PRO A 23 -22.36 -2.48 -3.14
CA PRO A 23 -23.72 -2.86 -2.72
C PRO A 23 -24.05 -2.42 -1.29
N VAL A 24 -23.05 -2.06 -0.47
CA VAL A 24 -23.22 -1.79 0.96
C VAL A 24 -22.96 -0.34 1.32
N ALA A 25 -22.06 0.35 0.62
CA ALA A 25 -21.72 1.74 0.92
C ALA A 25 -22.98 2.64 0.90
N THR A 26 -23.15 3.46 1.92
CA THR A 26 -24.31 4.36 2.07
C THR A 26 -24.06 5.74 1.49
N GLU A 27 -22.80 6.16 1.44
CA GLU A 27 -22.39 7.48 0.99
C GLU A 27 -21.00 7.48 0.36
N VAL A 28 -20.76 8.43 -0.52
CA VAL A 28 -19.46 8.76 -1.10
C VAL A 28 -19.35 10.30 -1.17
N PRO A 29 -18.14 10.87 -1.36
CA PRO A 29 -17.98 12.30 -1.61
C PRO A 29 -18.85 12.79 -2.77
N ALA A 30 -19.35 14.01 -2.70
CA ALA A 30 -20.33 14.58 -3.65
C ALA A 30 -19.85 14.57 -5.13
N ALA A 31 -18.53 14.59 -5.35
CA ALA A 31 -17.94 14.50 -6.68
C ALA A 31 -17.90 13.07 -7.27
N VAL A 32 -18.39 12.07 -6.54
CA VAL A 32 -18.30 10.64 -6.90
C VAL A 32 -19.69 10.08 -7.11
N ARG A 33 -19.89 9.35 -8.19
CA ARG A 33 -21.13 8.61 -8.46
C ARG A 33 -21.12 7.28 -7.71
N LEU A 34 -22.12 7.04 -6.85
CA LEU A 34 -22.32 5.77 -6.17
C LEU A 34 -23.41 4.94 -6.85
N LEU A 35 -23.09 3.69 -7.18
CA LEU A 35 -24.02 2.74 -7.77
C LEU A 35 -24.03 1.44 -6.95
N ARG A 36 -25.13 0.70 -7.04
CA ARG A 36 -25.31 -0.61 -6.40
C ARG A 36 -24.89 -1.76 -7.30
N GLU A 37 -24.94 -1.54 -8.59
CA GLU A 37 -24.65 -2.53 -9.63
C GLU A 37 -23.75 -1.89 -10.69
N VAL A 38 -23.02 -2.72 -11.41
CA VAL A 38 -22.18 -2.31 -12.54
C VAL A 38 -23.08 -1.76 -13.66
N PRO A 39 -22.89 -0.50 -14.07
CA PRO A 39 -23.70 0.08 -15.15
C PRO A 39 -23.25 -0.47 -16.51
N ALA A 40 -24.15 -0.46 -17.49
CA ALA A 40 -23.85 -0.82 -18.89
C ALA A 40 -23.09 0.34 -19.60
N GLU A 41 -21.98 0.77 -19.02
CA GLU A 41 -21.14 1.88 -19.50
C GLU A 41 -19.70 1.39 -19.66
N ARG A 42 -18.90 2.15 -20.42
CA ARG A 42 -17.48 1.88 -20.61
C ARG A 42 -16.66 2.78 -19.68
N PHE A 43 -15.56 2.22 -19.20
CA PHE A 43 -14.59 2.92 -18.34
C PHE A 43 -13.19 2.77 -18.92
N ASP A 44 -12.36 3.80 -18.80
CA ASP A 44 -10.96 3.75 -19.20
C ASP A 44 -10.15 2.90 -18.22
N VAL A 45 -10.52 2.95 -16.93
CA VAL A 45 -9.86 2.20 -15.86
C VAL A 45 -10.90 1.58 -14.94
N VAL A 46 -10.74 0.30 -14.65
CA VAL A 46 -11.51 -0.43 -13.64
C VAL A 46 -10.59 -0.82 -12.50
N LEU A 47 -10.88 -0.32 -11.29
CA LEU A 47 -10.16 -0.68 -10.07
C LEU A 47 -10.90 -1.80 -9.32
N LEU A 48 -10.27 -2.95 -9.22
CA LEU A 48 -10.79 -4.12 -8.53
C LEU A 48 -10.39 -4.06 -7.05
N GLY A 49 -11.28 -3.51 -6.22
CA GLY A 49 -11.06 -3.30 -4.78
C GLY A 49 -11.87 -4.24 -3.88
N VAL A 50 -12.39 -5.34 -4.43
CA VAL A 50 -13.19 -6.33 -3.69
C VAL A 50 -12.32 -7.26 -2.84
N LYS A 51 -12.95 -8.03 -1.94
CA LYS A 51 -12.26 -9.13 -1.25
C LYS A 51 -12.02 -10.28 -2.23
N PRO A 52 -10.94 -11.07 -2.08
CA PRO A 52 -10.63 -12.18 -2.99
C PRO A 52 -11.80 -13.15 -3.21
N GLN A 53 -12.60 -13.43 -2.18
CA GLN A 53 -13.76 -14.32 -2.24
C GLN A 53 -14.88 -13.82 -3.17
N ALA A 54 -14.95 -12.50 -3.40
CA ALA A 54 -15.94 -11.88 -4.28
C ALA A 54 -15.43 -11.69 -5.72
N LEU A 55 -14.24 -12.20 -6.05
CA LEU A 55 -13.63 -12.01 -7.37
C LEU A 55 -14.49 -12.57 -8.51
N ASN A 56 -15.06 -13.75 -8.35
CA ASN A 56 -15.87 -14.38 -9.41
C ASN A 56 -17.15 -13.59 -9.71
N ASP A 57 -17.84 -13.13 -8.67
CA ASP A 57 -19.06 -12.33 -8.80
C ASP A 57 -18.74 -10.97 -9.45
N ALA A 58 -17.67 -10.31 -8.97
CA ALA A 58 -17.21 -9.05 -9.54
C ALA A 58 -16.78 -9.20 -11.00
N ALA A 59 -16.07 -10.26 -11.35
CA ALA A 59 -15.67 -10.54 -12.71
C ALA A 59 -16.88 -10.78 -13.64
N SER A 60 -17.86 -11.55 -13.18
CA SER A 60 -19.10 -11.80 -13.94
C SER A 60 -19.86 -10.51 -14.26
N ALA A 61 -19.86 -9.56 -13.33
CA ALA A 61 -20.51 -8.26 -13.51
C ALA A 61 -19.69 -7.29 -14.38
N LEU A 62 -18.35 -7.29 -14.23
CA LEU A 62 -17.46 -6.33 -14.88
C LEU A 62 -17.00 -6.76 -16.28
N ALA A 63 -16.78 -8.06 -16.53
CA ALA A 63 -16.28 -8.54 -17.82
C ALA A 63 -17.12 -8.05 -19.03
N PRO A 64 -18.45 -7.96 -18.96
CA PRO A 64 -19.27 -7.45 -20.09
C PRO A 64 -19.05 -5.99 -20.44
N VAL A 65 -18.52 -5.18 -19.51
CA VAL A 65 -18.27 -3.73 -19.70
C VAL A 65 -16.81 -3.40 -19.95
N MET A 66 -15.90 -4.40 -19.85
CA MET A 66 -14.50 -4.26 -20.24
C MET A 66 -14.35 -4.10 -21.74
N THR A 67 -13.36 -3.34 -22.16
CA THR A 67 -13.00 -3.12 -23.56
C THR A 67 -11.51 -3.38 -23.78
N GLU A 68 -11.08 -3.50 -25.05
CA GLU A 68 -9.67 -3.63 -25.41
C GLU A 68 -8.79 -2.44 -24.99
N GLN A 69 -9.40 -1.32 -24.62
CA GLN A 69 -8.69 -0.12 -24.13
C GLN A 69 -8.76 0.03 -22.62
N ALA A 70 -9.72 -0.64 -21.96
CA ALA A 70 -9.92 -0.50 -20.51
C ALA A 70 -8.81 -1.19 -19.71
N LEU A 71 -8.14 -0.45 -18.83
CA LEU A 71 -7.13 -0.97 -17.93
C LEU A 71 -7.79 -1.59 -16.69
N LEU A 72 -7.36 -2.77 -16.29
CA LEU A 72 -7.77 -3.40 -15.04
C LEU A 72 -6.67 -3.24 -13.99
N LEU A 73 -6.94 -2.49 -12.93
CA LEU A 73 -6.08 -2.36 -11.76
C LEU A 73 -6.59 -3.25 -10.64
N SER A 74 -5.83 -4.24 -10.22
CA SER A 74 -6.24 -5.18 -9.17
C SER A 74 -5.52 -4.90 -7.84
N LEU A 75 -6.29 -4.67 -6.78
CA LEU A 75 -5.80 -4.55 -5.41
C LEU A 75 -5.85 -5.88 -4.65
N LEU A 76 -6.23 -6.97 -5.31
CA LEU A 76 -6.44 -8.26 -4.65
C LEU A 76 -5.11 -8.91 -4.31
N ALA A 77 -4.83 -9.04 -3.03
CA ALA A 77 -3.73 -9.88 -2.56
C ALA A 77 -4.01 -11.34 -2.98
N GLY A 78 -2.99 -12.00 -3.53
CA GLY A 78 -3.07 -13.42 -3.93
C GLY A 78 -3.79 -13.73 -5.24
N ALA A 79 -4.43 -12.75 -5.90
CA ALA A 79 -4.97 -12.96 -7.24
C ALA A 79 -3.89 -12.71 -8.29
N GLU A 80 -3.37 -13.78 -8.90
CA GLU A 80 -2.32 -13.72 -9.92
C GLU A 80 -2.83 -13.18 -11.26
N LEU A 81 -1.94 -12.59 -12.07
CA LEU A 81 -2.29 -12.07 -13.39
C LEU A 81 -2.98 -13.12 -14.28
N ALA A 82 -2.49 -14.35 -14.27
CA ALA A 82 -3.10 -15.45 -15.02
C ALA A 82 -4.56 -15.69 -14.63
N SER A 83 -4.86 -15.65 -13.33
CA SER A 83 -6.21 -15.78 -12.78
C SER A 83 -7.11 -14.60 -13.16
N LEU A 84 -6.58 -13.40 -13.19
CA LEU A 84 -7.29 -12.18 -13.62
C LEU A 84 -7.54 -12.21 -15.13
N ALA A 85 -6.54 -12.56 -15.94
CA ALA A 85 -6.66 -12.65 -17.40
C ALA A 85 -7.70 -13.69 -17.85
N ALA A 86 -7.79 -14.83 -17.16
CA ALA A 86 -8.82 -15.82 -17.44
C ALA A 86 -10.25 -15.30 -17.22
N ARG A 87 -10.43 -14.36 -16.30
CA ARG A 87 -11.74 -13.76 -15.95
C ARG A 87 -12.07 -12.50 -16.75
N PHE A 88 -11.05 -11.82 -17.24
CA PHE A 88 -11.15 -10.59 -18.01
C PHE A 88 -10.40 -10.74 -19.34
N PRO A 89 -10.91 -11.60 -20.26
CA PRO A 89 -10.21 -11.91 -21.52
C PRO A 89 -10.15 -10.71 -22.48
N VAL A 90 -11.06 -9.74 -22.32
CA VAL A 90 -11.06 -8.48 -23.08
C VAL A 90 -10.64 -7.36 -22.15
N ASN A 91 -9.44 -6.82 -22.36
CA ASN A 91 -8.90 -5.72 -21.57
C ASN A 91 -7.75 -5.02 -22.33
N GLY A 92 -7.42 -3.79 -21.92
CA GLY A 92 -6.31 -3.00 -22.44
C GLY A 92 -5.00 -3.21 -21.69
N GLY A 93 -5.03 -4.06 -20.66
CA GLY A 93 -3.90 -4.40 -19.79
C GLY A 93 -4.36 -4.62 -18.35
N ILE A 94 -3.68 -5.55 -17.68
CA ILE A 94 -3.94 -5.87 -16.27
C ILE A 94 -2.72 -5.49 -15.45
N VAL A 95 -2.93 -4.71 -14.40
CA VAL A 95 -1.88 -4.31 -13.45
C VAL A 95 -2.28 -4.72 -12.05
N ARG A 96 -1.42 -5.46 -11.39
CA ARG A 96 -1.53 -5.68 -9.95
C ARG A 96 -0.94 -4.50 -9.21
N VAL A 97 -1.69 -3.97 -8.26
CA VAL A 97 -1.37 -2.73 -7.54
C VAL A 97 -1.41 -3.01 -6.05
N MET A 98 -0.31 -2.81 -5.36
CA MET A 98 -0.18 -3.03 -3.92
C MET A 98 0.12 -1.72 -3.19
N PRO A 99 -0.91 -0.92 -2.83
CA PRO A 99 -0.79 0.29 -2.03
C PRO A 99 -0.99 0.00 -0.55
N ASN A 100 -0.99 1.07 0.25
CA ASN A 100 -1.50 1.05 1.62
C ASN A 100 -2.41 2.26 1.91
N LEU A 101 -2.91 2.37 3.13
CA LEU A 101 -3.87 3.41 3.52
C LEU A 101 -3.30 4.84 3.44
N ALA A 102 -1.97 5.02 3.41
CA ALA A 102 -1.36 6.32 3.23
C ALA A 102 -1.60 6.92 1.83
N ALA A 103 -2.20 6.17 0.91
CA ALA A 103 -2.71 6.69 -0.36
C ALA A 103 -3.72 7.84 -0.15
N ALA A 104 -4.48 7.82 0.96
CA ALA A 104 -5.41 8.88 1.30
C ALA A 104 -4.74 10.26 1.52
N VAL A 105 -3.44 10.26 1.81
CA VAL A 105 -2.63 11.47 2.05
C VAL A 105 -1.46 11.61 1.07
N GLY A 106 -1.50 10.90 -0.07
CA GLY A 106 -0.49 10.97 -1.12
C GLY A 106 0.90 10.44 -0.72
N LYS A 107 0.97 9.55 0.26
CA LYS A 107 2.24 9.04 0.81
C LYS A 107 2.34 7.51 0.82
N SER A 108 1.55 6.83 -0.01
CA SER A 108 1.65 5.38 -0.13
C SER A 108 2.85 4.98 -0.99
N PRO A 109 3.76 4.12 -0.54
CA PRO A 109 4.54 3.34 -1.48
C PRO A 109 3.58 2.38 -2.19
N ILE A 110 3.73 2.20 -3.51
CA ILE A 110 2.82 1.39 -4.33
C ILE A 110 3.65 0.46 -5.21
N GLY A 111 3.61 -0.83 -4.93
CA GLY A 111 4.18 -1.85 -5.80
C GLY A 111 3.28 -2.13 -6.98
N LEU A 112 3.84 -2.19 -8.19
CA LEU A 112 3.13 -2.39 -9.44
C LEU A 112 3.72 -3.57 -10.21
N TYR A 113 2.88 -4.44 -10.74
CA TYR A 113 3.32 -5.48 -11.65
C TYR A 113 2.33 -5.69 -12.79
N ALA A 114 2.86 -5.84 -14.00
CA ALA A 114 2.16 -6.27 -15.19
C ALA A 114 3.13 -7.10 -16.05
N ALA A 115 2.65 -8.19 -16.65
CA ALA A 115 3.50 -9.04 -17.50
C ALA A 115 3.66 -8.46 -18.89
N ASP A 116 2.58 -7.95 -19.46
CA ASP A 116 2.55 -7.37 -20.80
C ASP A 116 1.68 -6.12 -20.77
N LEU A 117 2.31 -4.97 -20.90
CA LEU A 117 1.64 -3.67 -20.86
C LEU A 117 2.34 -2.73 -21.83
N SER A 118 1.57 -2.11 -22.72
CA SER A 118 2.11 -1.12 -23.66
C SER A 118 2.73 0.05 -22.89
N GLU A 119 3.70 0.73 -23.50
CA GLU A 119 4.33 1.94 -22.90
C GLU A 119 3.29 3.02 -22.59
N ALA A 120 2.31 3.21 -23.48
CA ALA A 120 1.23 4.16 -23.26
C ALA A 120 0.35 3.79 -22.07
N ALA A 121 -0.02 2.51 -21.92
CA ALA A 121 -0.79 2.03 -20.78
C ALA A 121 0.01 2.13 -19.48
N ARG A 122 1.32 1.81 -19.52
CA ARG A 122 2.22 1.97 -18.36
C ARG A 122 2.31 3.45 -17.93
N ALA A 123 2.44 4.37 -18.89
CA ALA A 123 2.47 5.80 -18.60
C ALA A 123 1.16 6.28 -17.99
N ALA A 124 0.00 5.88 -18.55
CA ALA A 124 -1.32 6.23 -18.01
C ALA A 124 -1.55 5.72 -16.58
N VAL A 125 -1.15 4.47 -16.29
CA VAL A 125 -1.21 3.92 -14.92
C VAL A 125 -0.29 4.69 -13.98
N THR A 126 0.92 5.01 -14.42
CA THR A 126 1.89 5.77 -13.62
C THR A 126 1.35 7.17 -13.30
N GLU A 127 0.81 7.88 -14.29
CA GLU A 127 0.21 9.21 -14.11
C GLU A 127 -0.99 9.17 -13.15
N LEU A 128 -1.89 8.20 -13.32
CA LEU A 128 -3.06 8.04 -12.46
C LEU A 128 -2.69 7.77 -11.00
N LEU A 129 -1.65 6.96 -10.75
CA LEU A 129 -1.29 6.54 -9.40
C LEU A 129 -0.26 7.46 -8.71
N ALA A 130 0.50 8.27 -9.48
CA ALA A 130 1.53 9.17 -8.93
C ALA A 130 1.04 10.10 -7.81
N PRO A 131 -0.18 10.68 -7.85
CA PRO A 131 -0.70 11.50 -6.77
C PRO A 131 -0.90 10.77 -5.43
N LEU A 132 -0.94 9.43 -5.45
CA LEU A 132 -1.15 8.61 -4.27
C LEU A 132 0.14 8.31 -3.50
N GLY A 133 1.32 8.56 -4.10
CA GLY A 133 2.62 8.36 -3.47
C GLY A 133 3.72 7.89 -4.42
N SER A 134 4.71 7.15 -3.89
CA SER A 134 5.83 6.64 -4.68
C SER A 134 5.48 5.32 -5.38
N LEU A 135 5.89 5.18 -6.64
CA LEU A 135 5.56 4.01 -7.47
C LEU A 135 6.82 3.18 -7.73
N GLU A 136 6.70 1.86 -7.55
CA GLU A 136 7.75 0.90 -7.82
C GLU A 136 7.24 -0.19 -8.77
N TRP A 137 7.70 -0.17 -10.01
CA TRP A 137 7.43 -1.23 -10.96
C TRP A 137 8.33 -2.43 -10.70
N LEU A 138 7.74 -3.55 -10.35
CA LEU A 138 8.43 -4.77 -9.99
C LEU A 138 8.88 -5.54 -11.23
N ALA A 139 10.01 -6.26 -11.09
CA ALA A 139 10.55 -7.10 -12.16
C ALA A 139 9.82 -8.43 -12.32
N GLY A 140 9.14 -8.93 -11.26
CA GLY A 140 8.42 -10.19 -11.26
C GLY A 140 7.20 -10.16 -10.35
N GLU A 141 6.19 -10.98 -10.68
CA GLU A 141 4.96 -11.10 -9.92
C GLU A 141 5.19 -11.67 -8.51
N ASP A 142 6.18 -12.54 -8.38
CA ASP A 142 6.62 -13.16 -7.12
C ASP A 142 7.08 -12.14 -6.07
N GLN A 143 7.53 -10.97 -6.48
CA GLN A 143 7.92 -9.89 -5.58
C GLN A 143 6.74 -9.25 -4.85
N LEU A 144 5.51 -9.39 -5.36
CA LEU A 144 4.32 -8.80 -4.74
C LEU A 144 4.01 -9.32 -3.34
N ASP A 145 4.37 -10.55 -3.01
CA ASP A 145 4.18 -11.09 -1.66
C ASP A 145 5.11 -10.38 -0.64
N ALA A 146 6.35 -10.11 -1.05
CA ALA A 146 7.28 -9.33 -0.24
C ALA A 146 6.82 -7.87 -0.10
N VAL A 147 6.32 -7.27 -1.19
CA VAL A 147 5.75 -5.92 -1.17
C VAL A 147 4.50 -5.88 -0.29
N THR A 148 3.64 -6.89 -0.33
CA THR A 148 2.46 -6.99 0.55
C THR A 148 2.86 -6.99 2.02
N ALA A 149 3.88 -7.76 2.38
CA ALA A 149 4.39 -7.79 3.74
C ALA A 149 5.00 -6.44 4.18
N LEU A 150 5.83 -5.83 3.32
CA LEU A 150 6.53 -4.59 3.62
C LEU A 150 5.62 -3.35 3.55
N VAL A 151 4.84 -3.23 2.48
CA VAL A 151 4.04 -2.05 2.17
C VAL A 151 2.63 -2.16 2.73
N GLY A 152 1.97 -3.30 2.53
CA GLY A 152 0.59 -3.51 2.97
C GLY A 152 0.47 -3.65 4.49
N SER A 153 1.34 -4.47 5.10
CA SER A 153 1.34 -4.71 6.55
C SER A 153 2.20 -3.72 7.33
N GLY A 154 3.21 -3.13 6.69
CA GLY A 154 4.20 -2.23 7.29
C GLY A 154 3.63 -1.10 8.15
N PRO A 155 2.55 -0.40 7.76
CA PRO A 155 1.95 0.63 8.60
C PRO A 155 1.59 0.16 10.00
N ALA A 156 1.05 -1.07 10.14
CA ALA A 156 0.73 -1.64 11.45
C ALA A 156 1.99 -1.86 12.31
N PHE A 157 3.11 -2.25 11.69
CA PHE A 157 4.39 -2.43 12.40
C PHE A 157 4.95 -1.10 12.89
N VAL A 158 4.84 -0.05 12.06
CA VAL A 158 5.22 1.32 12.46
C VAL A 158 4.35 1.81 13.63
N TYR A 159 3.04 1.58 13.59
CA TYR A 159 2.15 1.98 14.70
C TYR A 159 2.52 1.26 16.02
N ARG A 160 2.84 -0.03 15.95
CA ARG A 160 3.34 -0.78 17.13
C ARG A 160 4.69 -0.27 17.63
N PHE A 161 5.58 0.15 16.73
CA PHE A 161 6.85 0.76 17.12
C PHE A 161 6.64 2.12 17.82
N ILE A 162 5.76 2.97 17.29
CA ILE A 162 5.39 4.25 17.93
C ILE A 162 4.80 4.02 19.33
N GLU A 163 3.90 3.03 19.47
CA GLU A 163 3.33 2.65 20.77
C GLU A 163 4.42 2.19 21.76
N ALA A 164 5.37 1.38 21.31
CA ALA A 164 6.48 0.92 22.16
C ALA A 164 7.39 2.08 22.60
N LEU A 165 7.68 3.03 21.71
CA LEU A 165 8.43 4.24 22.06
C LEU A 165 7.70 5.09 23.11
N ALA A 166 6.39 5.27 22.95
CA ALA A 166 5.57 6.00 23.90
C ALA A 166 5.53 5.31 25.28
N ALA A 167 5.37 3.99 25.30
CA ALA A 167 5.41 3.20 26.55
C ALA A 167 6.76 3.29 27.23
N GLY A 168 7.86 3.22 26.47
CA GLY A 168 9.22 3.43 26.98
C GLY A 168 9.42 4.81 27.59
N GLY A 169 8.94 5.88 26.92
CA GLY A 169 8.98 7.23 27.45
C GLY A 169 8.19 7.40 28.74
N ALA A 170 7.01 6.79 28.83
CA ALA A 170 6.20 6.80 30.05
C ALA A 170 6.89 6.07 31.21
N ALA A 171 7.55 4.94 30.94
CA ALA A 171 8.32 4.20 31.93
C ALA A 171 9.52 4.99 32.46
N LEU A 172 10.01 5.98 31.71
CA LEU A 172 11.06 6.92 32.12
C LEU A 172 10.52 8.17 32.84
N GLY A 173 9.20 8.23 33.11
CA GLY A 173 8.59 9.29 33.92
C GLY A 173 7.84 10.37 33.15
N LEU A 174 7.68 10.26 31.83
CA LEU A 174 6.80 11.16 31.09
C LEU A 174 5.32 10.82 31.36
N ASP A 175 4.47 11.83 31.32
CA ASP A 175 3.03 11.60 31.24
C ASP A 175 2.70 10.74 30.00
N PRO A 176 1.85 9.68 30.11
CA PRO A 176 1.60 8.78 28.99
C PRO A 176 1.07 9.46 27.73
N ALA A 177 0.16 10.44 27.87
CA ALA A 177 -0.38 11.17 26.72
C ALA A 177 0.68 12.09 26.09
N GLN A 178 1.56 12.67 26.91
CA GLN A 178 2.70 13.44 26.42
C GLN A 178 3.71 12.54 25.69
N ALA A 179 4.04 11.38 26.24
CA ALA A 179 4.94 10.40 25.61
C ALA A 179 4.40 9.94 24.24
N GLN A 180 3.10 9.69 24.13
CA GLN A 180 2.46 9.31 22.86
C GLN A 180 2.59 10.42 21.80
N ARG A 181 2.31 11.68 22.16
CA ARG A 181 2.44 12.80 21.20
C ARG A 181 3.89 12.98 20.75
N LEU A 182 4.85 12.91 21.69
CA LEU A 182 6.27 13.05 21.39
C LEU A 182 6.79 11.93 20.49
N ALA A 183 6.41 10.67 20.78
CA ALA A 183 6.80 9.51 19.96
C ALA A 183 6.29 9.63 18.53
N LEU A 184 5.00 9.97 18.36
CA LEU A 184 4.40 10.16 17.03
C LEU A 184 5.12 11.28 16.26
N SER A 185 5.27 12.44 16.85
CA SER A 185 5.89 13.61 16.21
C SER A 185 7.37 13.37 15.87
N MET A 186 8.09 12.66 16.74
CA MET A 186 9.48 12.27 16.47
C MET A 186 9.59 11.33 15.28
N VAL A 187 8.76 10.30 15.19
CA VAL A 187 8.77 9.35 14.06
C VAL A 187 8.39 10.05 12.76
N GLU A 188 7.35 10.91 12.77
CA GLU A 188 6.97 11.71 11.61
C GLU A 188 8.13 12.60 11.12
N GLY A 189 8.78 13.33 12.04
CA GLY A 189 9.91 14.19 11.71
C GLY A 189 11.11 13.42 11.16
N ALA A 190 11.45 12.29 11.77
CA ALA A 190 12.55 11.44 11.33
C ALA A 190 12.28 10.81 9.94
N ALA A 191 11.06 10.33 9.71
CA ALA A 191 10.65 9.77 8.42
C ALA A 191 10.64 10.84 7.33
N SER A 192 10.12 12.04 7.62
CA SER A 192 10.10 13.17 6.68
C SER A 192 11.51 13.61 6.30
N LEU A 193 12.43 13.69 7.28
CA LEU A 193 13.82 14.00 7.01
C LEU A 193 14.50 12.92 6.17
N ALA A 194 14.27 11.65 6.47
CA ALA A 194 14.81 10.54 5.70
C ALA A 194 14.31 10.53 4.26
N ALA A 195 13.03 10.83 4.04
CA ALA A 195 12.42 10.88 2.72
C ALA A 195 12.97 11.99 1.80
N THR A 196 13.49 13.09 2.40
CA THR A 196 14.06 14.22 1.64
C THR A 196 15.60 14.17 1.57
N ALA A 197 16.23 13.28 2.31
CA ALA A 197 17.69 13.17 2.35
C ALA A 197 18.23 12.39 1.16
N ASN A 198 19.34 12.86 0.57
CA ASN A 198 20.09 12.13 -0.45
C ASN A 198 21.10 11.15 0.19
N GLN A 199 20.76 10.56 1.33
CA GLN A 199 21.64 9.69 2.12
C GLN A 199 20.84 8.50 2.66
N PRO A 200 21.45 7.30 2.73
CA PRO A 200 20.82 6.15 3.36
C PRO A 200 20.44 6.41 4.83
N PRO A 201 19.37 5.78 5.35
CA PRO A 201 18.99 5.92 6.77
C PRO A 201 20.10 5.59 7.76
N ALA A 202 21.01 4.66 7.44
CA ALA A 202 22.18 4.34 8.26
C ALA A 202 23.12 5.54 8.42
N ASP A 203 23.28 6.36 7.38
CA ASP A 203 24.11 7.55 7.45
C ASP A 203 23.46 8.66 8.28
N LEU A 204 22.13 8.80 8.16
CA LEU A 204 21.36 9.72 8.99
C LEU A 204 21.46 9.33 10.47
N ALA A 205 21.38 8.05 10.81
CA ALA A 205 21.55 7.55 12.16
C ALA A 205 22.96 7.92 12.71
N ARG A 206 24.02 7.71 11.91
CA ARG A 206 25.39 8.10 12.29
C ARG A 206 25.54 9.60 12.57
N ARG A 207 24.87 10.46 11.79
CA ARG A 207 24.93 11.92 11.97
C ARG A 207 24.35 12.42 13.31
N VAL A 208 23.38 11.70 13.87
CA VAL A 208 22.75 12.03 15.16
C VAL A 208 23.35 11.23 16.33
N THR A 209 24.42 10.47 16.07
CA THR A 209 25.08 9.60 17.04
C THR A 209 26.46 10.15 17.38
N SER A 210 26.58 10.92 18.48
CA SER A 210 27.86 11.32 18.98
C SER A 210 28.57 10.22 19.81
N PRO A 211 29.90 10.08 19.73
CA PRO A 211 30.63 9.08 20.52
C PRO A 211 30.36 9.26 22.03
N GLY A 212 29.96 8.16 22.69
CA GLY A 212 29.62 8.17 24.13
C GLY A 212 28.34 8.90 24.51
N GLY A 213 27.55 9.37 23.52
CA GLY A 213 26.30 10.06 23.75
C GLY A 213 25.11 9.12 24.04
N THR A 214 23.96 9.72 24.39
CA THR A 214 22.71 8.98 24.69
C THR A 214 22.22 8.15 23.52
N THR A 215 22.31 8.68 22.28
CA THR A 215 21.94 7.96 21.06
C THR A 215 22.81 6.71 20.87
N ALA A 216 24.13 6.84 21.07
CA ALA A 216 25.05 5.71 20.96
C ALA A 216 24.70 4.59 21.96
N ALA A 217 24.41 4.94 23.22
CA ALA A 217 24.02 3.98 24.24
C ALA A 217 22.68 3.27 23.90
N GLY A 218 21.71 4.00 23.36
CA GLY A 218 20.45 3.41 22.92
C GLY A 218 20.61 2.47 21.72
N LEU A 219 21.45 2.85 20.74
CA LEU A 219 21.71 2.01 19.55
C LEU A 219 22.43 0.70 19.91
N VAL A 220 23.30 0.70 20.94
CA VAL A 220 23.91 -0.55 21.44
C VAL A 220 22.85 -1.57 21.84
N VAL A 221 21.76 -1.13 22.46
CA VAL A 221 20.65 -2.03 22.84
C VAL A 221 19.86 -2.51 21.61
N LEU A 222 19.53 -1.59 20.68
CA LEU A 222 18.78 -1.92 19.47
C LEU A 222 19.54 -2.89 18.55
N ASP A 223 20.86 -2.73 18.48
CA ASP A 223 21.72 -3.50 17.56
C ASP A 223 22.35 -4.73 18.21
N GLN A 224 22.14 -4.93 19.53
CA GLN A 224 22.67 -6.07 20.26
C GLN A 224 22.29 -7.38 19.54
N GLU A 225 23.30 -8.17 19.14
CA GLU A 225 23.08 -9.40 18.38
C GLU A 225 22.16 -9.24 17.16
N ALA A 226 22.15 -8.08 16.53
CA ALA A 226 21.23 -7.70 15.45
C ALA A 226 19.73 -7.83 15.82
N ALA A 227 19.37 -7.54 17.08
CA ALA A 227 18.02 -7.79 17.61
C ALA A 227 16.92 -7.15 16.76
N LEU A 228 17.05 -5.83 16.46
CA LEU A 228 16.07 -5.13 15.63
C LEU A 228 15.97 -5.73 14.22
N ALA A 229 17.11 -5.99 13.58
CA ALA A 229 17.14 -6.51 12.23
C ALA A 229 16.50 -7.91 12.14
N ARG A 230 16.80 -8.79 13.11
CA ARG A 230 16.19 -10.13 13.20
C ARG A 230 14.69 -10.03 13.42
N LEU A 231 14.25 -9.22 14.40
CA LEU A 231 12.83 -9.04 14.70
C LEU A 231 12.04 -8.56 13.46
N VAL A 232 12.56 -7.58 12.76
CA VAL A 232 11.93 -7.05 11.55
C VAL A 232 11.91 -8.09 10.43
N ALA A 233 13.01 -8.80 10.20
CA ALA A 233 13.09 -9.85 9.20
C ALA A 233 12.08 -10.98 9.47
N ASP A 234 11.98 -11.43 10.71
CA ASP A 234 11.02 -12.48 11.11
C ASP A 234 9.56 -12.00 11.01
N THR A 235 9.29 -10.75 11.37
CA THR A 235 7.97 -10.12 11.23
C THR A 235 7.54 -10.08 9.76
N LEU A 236 8.41 -9.61 8.86
CA LEU A 236 8.13 -9.55 7.42
C LEU A 236 7.96 -10.94 6.82
N ARG A 237 8.79 -11.91 7.22
CA ARG A 237 8.68 -13.31 6.78
C ARG A 237 7.33 -13.90 7.17
N ALA A 238 6.92 -13.75 8.43
CA ALA A 238 5.62 -14.23 8.91
C ALA A 238 4.44 -13.60 8.14
N ALA A 239 4.51 -12.31 7.85
CA ALA A 239 3.47 -11.62 7.07
C ALA A 239 3.42 -12.11 5.62
N ARG A 240 4.58 -12.29 4.95
CA ARG A 240 4.68 -12.83 3.60
C ARG A 240 4.12 -14.25 3.53
N ASP A 241 4.56 -15.14 4.43
CA ASP A 241 4.17 -16.54 4.44
C ASP A 241 2.66 -16.68 4.65
N ARG A 242 2.08 -15.85 5.54
CA ARG A 242 0.63 -15.80 5.71
C ARG A 242 -0.10 -15.28 4.48
N GLY A 243 0.47 -14.32 3.77
CA GLY A 243 -0.03 -13.83 2.47
C GLY A 243 -0.10 -14.95 1.44
N ALA A 244 0.97 -15.73 1.31
CA ALA A 244 1.05 -16.87 0.39
C ALA A 244 0.03 -17.97 0.74
N GLU A 245 -0.18 -18.29 2.03
CA GLU A 245 -1.22 -19.23 2.48
C GLU A 245 -2.63 -18.76 2.08
N LEU A 246 -2.94 -17.48 2.30
CA LEU A 246 -4.23 -16.91 1.92
C LEU A 246 -4.43 -16.93 0.40
N ALA A 247 -3.39 -16.66 -0.37
CA ALA A 247 -3.43 -16.76 -1.83
C ALA A 247 -3.68 -18.20 -2.31
N ALA A 248 -3.04 -19.18 -1.69
CA ALA A 248 -3.27 -20.59 -2.00
C ALA A 248 -4.72 -21.03 -1.73
N ALA A 249 -5.32 -20.55 -0.65
CA ALA A 249 -6.71 -20.84 -0.28
C ALA A 249 -7.75 -20.25 -1.27
N VAL A 250 -7.39 -19.22 -2.05
CA VAL A 250 -8.25 -18.59 -3.08
C VAL A 250 -8.13 -19.30 -4.43
N ARG A 251 -7.03 -20.06 -4.65
CA ARG A 251 -6.79 -20.82 -5.89
C ARG A 251 -7.53 -22.18 -5.95
N GLY A 252 -7.87 -22.75 -4.79
CA GLY A 252 -8.64 -23.99 -4.64
C GLY A 252 -10.13 -23.72 -4.53
#